data_fbe0b82ccc107b17567a2d5b20cdef42
#
_entry.id   fbe0b82ccc107b17567a2d5b20cdef42
#
_cell.length_a   1.000
_cell.length_b   1.000
_cell.length_c   1.000
_cell.angle_alpha   90.00
_cell.angle_beta   90.00
_cell.angle_gamma   90.00
#
_symmetry.space_group_name_H-M   'P 1'
#
loop_
_entity.id
_entity.type
_entity.pdbx_description
1 polymer ?
#
loop_
_entity_poly.entity_id
_entity_poly.type
_entity_poly.pdbx_seq_one_letter_code
_entity_poly.pdbx_strand_id
1 'polypeptide(L)'
;MMSEKQRKKRHRLAWKKACILPVFLIIITGTTLTVHAYLKWSAAVENKFTAETSALPIVNENFDNKSKTNVTVNTGKTEYSVYVRAAIVATWENSKGEVHANVPVPGVDYELDLNVDTGTDTSKDWFEKEGFYYHKKAVKSSDETAVLINSCKPLKKAPLDKDNPENIYTLKVKIVTQTIQSAGMTDGDETTTPVPAVTSAWSVVVDVNNELQRN
;
A
#
# COMPACT_ATOMS: atom_id res chain seq x y z
N MET A 1 44.33 -49.92 -45.63
CA MET A 1 45.34 -49.23 -44.81
C MET A 1 45.04 -47.73 -44.75
N MET A 2 44.67 -47.17 -43.63
CA MET A 2 44.26 -45.79 -43.51
C MET A 2 45.47 -44.85 -43.40
N SER A 3 45.53 -43.81 -44.24
CA SER A 3 46.62 -42.90 -44.31
C SER A 3 46.88 -42.18 -42.97
N GLU A 4 48.15 -41.97 -42.59
CA GLU A 4 48.57 -41.33 -41.36
C GLU A 4 47.94 -39.91 -41.16
N LYS A 5 47.71 -39.21 -42.27
CA LYS A 5 47.00 -37.93 -42.32
C LYS A 5 45.55 -37.99 -41.84
N GLN A 6 44.84 -39.09 -42.14
CA GLN A 6 43.47 -39.32 -41.72
C GLN A 6 43.40 -39.68 -40.22
N ARG A 7 44.40 -40.35 -39.70
CA ARG A 7 44.52 -40.73 -38.29
C ARG A 7 44.77 -39.47 -37.41
N LYS A 8 45.66 -38.57 -37.83
CA LYS A 8 45.91 -37.30 -37.15
C LYS A 8 44.70 -36.34 -37.16
N LYS A 9 43.91 -36.35 -38.27
CA LYS A 9 42.71 -35.55 -38.38
C LYS A 9 41.59 -36.01 -37.44
N ARG A 10 41.42 -37.32 -37.29
CA ARG A 10 40.47 -37.92 -36.33
C ARG A 10 40.86 -37.67 -34.88
N HIS A 11 42.12 -37.77 -34.54
CA HIS A 11 42.61 -37.45 -33.17
C HIS A 11 42.39 -35.97 -32.80
N ARG A 12 42.67 -35.04 -33.73
CA ARG A 12 42.40 -33.62 -33.49
C ARG A 12 40.94 -33.30 -33.36
N LEU A 13 40.07 -34.00 -34.09
CA LEU A 13 38.62 -33.81 -34.01
C LEU A 13 38.04 -34.38 -32.72
N ALA A 14 38.53 -35.54 -32.30
CA ALA A 14 38.15 -36.17 -31.03
C ALA A 14 38.60 -35.33 -29.82
N TRP A 15 39.80 -34.73 -29.87
CA TRP A 15 40.31 -33.88 -28.79
C TRP A 15 39.54 -32.58 -28.66
N LYS A 16 39.16 -31.94 -29.79
CA LYS A 16 38.32 -30.78 -29.79
C LYS A 16 36.93 -31.05 -29.19
N LYS A 17 36.33 -32.20 -29.51
CA LYS A 17 35.05 -32.63 -28.92
C LYS A 17 35.19 -32.97 -27.45
N ALA A 18 36.29 -33.55 -27.00
CA ALA A 18 36.54 -33.87 -25.61
C ALA A 18 36.77 -32.63 -24.73
N CYS A 19 37.27 -31.50 -25.28
CA CYS A 19 37.44 -30.25 -24.55
C CYS A 19 36.18 -29.39 -24.53
N ILE A 20 35.31 -29.52 -25.52
CA ILE A 20 34.08 -28.70 -25.60
C ILE A 20 33.04 -29.18 -24.57
N LEU A 21 32.95 -30.49 -24.36
CA LEU A 21 31.97 -31.07 -23.42
C LEU A 21 32.14 -30.58 -21.96
N PRO A 22 33.34 -30.58 -21.35
CA PRO A 22 33.55 -30.09 -20.00
C PRO A 22 33.33 -28.56 -19.87
N VAL A 23 33.69 -27.79 -20.92
CA VAL A 23 33.46 -26.35 -20.93
C VAL A 23 31.95 -26.04 -20.90
N PHE A 24 31.16 -26.77 -21.69
CA PHE A 24 29.69 -26.64 -21.66
C PHE A 24 29.12 -27.04 -20.30
N LEU A 25 29.64 -28.09 -19.67
CA LEU A 25 29.21 -28.53 -18.36
C LEU A 25 29.50 -27.50 -17.28
N ILE A 26 30.65 -26.84 -17.33
CA ILE A 26 31.04 -25.77 -16.40
C ILE A 26 30.14 -24.51 -16.56
N ILE A 27 29.79 -24.18 -17.80
CA ILE A 27 28.90 -23.04 -18.08
C ILE A 27 27.47 -23.34 -17.52
N ILE A 28 26.93 -24.54 -17.76
CA ILE A 28 25.60 -24.93 -17.29
C ILE A 28 25.55 -24.95 -15.75
N THR A 29 26.57 -25.57 -15.11
CA THR A 29 26.61 -25.61 -13.63
C THR A 29 26.86 -24.25 -13.01
N GLY A 30 27.70 -23.42 -13.64
CA GLY A 30 27.93 -22.04 -13.19
C GLY A 30 26.68 -21.16 -13.27
N THR A 31 25.92 -21.22 -14.36
CA THR A 31 24.68 -20.47 -14.51
C THR A 31 23.59 -20.95 -13.57
N THR A 32 23.45 -22.24 -13.33
CA THR A 32 22.46 -22.77 -12.38
C THR A 32 22.78 -22.38 -10.94
N LEU A 33 24.06 -22.36 -10.54
CA LEU A 33 24.48 -21.93 -9.21
C LEU A 33 24.25 -20.42 -8.98
N THR A 34 24.54 -19.58 -9.98
CA THR A 34 24.30 -18.14 -9.89
C THR A 34 22.83 -17.79 -9.85
N VAL A 35 21.99 -18.45 -10.63
CA VAL A 35 20.53 -18.28 -10.59
C VAL A 35 19.97 -18.75 -9.23
N HIS A 36 20.45 -19.88 -8.70
CA HIS A 36 20.03 -20.37 -7.39
C HIS A 36 20.45 -19.44 -6.25
N ALA A 37 21.66 -18.88 -6.30
CA ALA A 37 22.15 -17.91 -5.34
C ALA A 37 21.34 -16.60 -5.42
N TYR A 38 21.05 -16.14 -6.64
CA TYR A 38 20.22 -14.94 -6.85
C TYR A 38 18.78 -15.14 -6.34
N LEU A 39 18.15 -16.28 -6.65
CA LEU A 39 16.81 -16.62 -6.15
C LEU A 39 16.76 -16.79 -4.63
N LYS A 40 17.79 -17.39 -4.02
CA LYS A 40 17.90 -17.47 -2.56
C LYS A 40 18.13 -16.11 -1.93
N TRP A 41 18.93 -15.25 -2.55
CA TRP A 41 19.19 -13.92 -2.04
C TRP A 41 17.95 -13.01 -2.19
N SER A 42 17.25 -13.06 -3.31
CA SER A 42 15.99 -12.33 -3.49
C SER A 42 14.87 -12.85 -2.57
N ALA A 43 14.83 -14.15 -2.28
CA ALA A 43 13.90 -14.70 -1.30
C ALA A 43 14.27 -14.36 0.16
N ALA A 44 15.57 -14.13 0.44
CA ALA A 44 16.03 -13.69 1.76
C ALA A 44 15.81 -12.19 2.02
N VAL A 45 15.54 -11.41 0.96
CA VAL A 45 15.11 -10.00 1.04
C VAL A 45 13.57 -9.89 1.07
N GLU A 46 12.83 -10.99 1.01
CA GLU A 46 11.49 -10.98 1.61
C GLU A 46 11.70 -10.63 3.09
N ASN A 47 11.62 -9.34 3.39
CA ASN A 47 11.28 -8.90 4.72
C ASN A 47 10.02 -9.67 5.08
N LYS A 48 10.17 -10.77 5.76
CA LYS A 48 9.09 -11.31 6.55
C LYS A 48 8.82 -10.27 7.64
N PHE A 49 8.05 -9.26 7.27
CA PHE A 49 7.14 -8.66 8.20
C PHE A 49 6.21 -9.81 8.62
N THR A 50 6.63 -10.61 9.54
CA THR A 50 5.70 -11.16 10.50
C THR A 50 5.18 -9.92 11.19
N ALA A 51 4.18 -9.29 10.60
CA ALA A 51 3.22 -8.53 11.36
C ALA A 51 2.63 -9.56 12.31
N GLU A 52 3.29 -9.76 13.46
CA GLU A 52 2.62 -10.33 14.59
C GLU A 52 1.44 -9.41 14.80
N THR A 53 0.30 -9.90 14.30
CA THR A 53 -1.06 -9.43 14.57
C THR A 53 -1.15 -7.97 14.99
N SER A 54 -0.78 -7.01 14.13
CA SER A 54 -1.34 -5.68 14.29
C SER A 54 -2.82 -5.83 13.94
N ALA A 55 -3.68 -5.61 14.91
CA ALA A 55 -5.10 -5.58 14.65
C ALA A 55 -5.35 -4.60 13.51
N LEU A 56 -6.17 -5.00 12.54
CA LEU A 56 -6.53 -4.11 11.44
C LEU A 56 -7.17 -2.85 12.02
N PRO A 57 -6.82 -1.66 11.50
CA PRO A 57 -7.46 -0.44 11.94
C PRO A 57 -8.98 -0.51 11.72
N ILE A 58 -9.73 -0.03 12.70
CA ILE A 58 -11.19 -0.05 12.71
C ILE A 58 -11.68 1.38 12.50
N VAL A 59 -12.56 1.57 11.55
CA VAL A 59 -13.23 2.86 11.36
C VAL A 59 -14.43 2.93 12.30
N ASN A 60 -14.43 3.92 13.20
CA ASN A 60 -15.53 4.23 14.08
C ASN A 60 -16.35 5.37 13.49
N GLU A 61 -17.67 5.25 13.48
CA GLU A 61 -18.57 6.26 12.94
C GLU A 61 -19.92 6.23 13.66
N ASN A 62 -20.56 7.38 13.76
CA ASN A 62 -21.96 7.49 14.17
C ASN A 62 -22.82 7.55 12.91
N PHE A 63 -23.84 6.72 12.82
CA PHE A 63 -24.77 6.69 11.70
C PHE A 63 -26.22 6.76 12.18
N ASP A 64 -26.94 7.81 11.78
CA ASP A 64 -28.34 8.06 12.15
C ASP A 64 -29.37 7.69 11.06
N ASN A 65 -28.99 6.80 10.12
CA ASN A 65 -29.73 6.42 8.91
C ASN A 65 -29.81 7.49 7.83
N LYS A 66 -29.24 8.66 8.05
CA LYS A 66 -29.23 9.78 7.08
C LYS A 66 -27.84 10.36 6.88
N SER A 67 -27.06 10.45 7.95
CA SER A 67 -25.71 11.01 7.91
C SER A 67 -24.73 10.15 8.69
N LYS A 68 -23.48 10.19 8.25
CA LYS A 68 -22.33 9.70 9.03
C LYS A 68 -21.71 10.90 9.71
N THR A 69 -21.35 10.76 10.98
CA THR A 69 -20.69 11.82 11.75
C THR A 69 -19.56 11.27 12.59
N ASN A 70 -18.62 12.13 12.96
CA ASN A 70 -17.52 11.83 13.87
C ASN A 70 -16.71 10.58 13.46
N VAL A 71 -16.31 10.53 12.20
CA VAL A 71 -15.55 9.39 11.69
C VAL A 71 -14.10 9.48 12.16
N THR A 72 -13.68 8.49 12.92
CA THR A 72 -12.32 8.30 13.44
C THR A 72 -11.76 6.95 13.00
N VAL A 73 -10.46 6.76 13.19
CA VAL A 73 -9.79 5.48 12.97
C VAL A 73 -9.17 5.01 14.28
N ASN A 74 -9.63 3.87 14.77
CA ASN A 74 -9.01 3.20 15.91
C ASN A 74 -7.90 2.27 15.39
N THR A 75 -6.71 2.37 15.98
CA THR A 75 -5.54 1.61 15.53
C THR A 75 -5.57 0.14 15.96
N GLY A 76 -6.53 -0.25 16.79
CA GLY A 76 -6.57 -1.59 17.37
C GLY A 76 -5.38 -1.86 18.30
N LYS A 77 -5.16 -3.12 18.63
CA LYS A 77 -3.98 -3.53 19.41
C LYS A 77 -2.76 -3.58 18.51
N THR A 78 -1.85 -2.65 18.70
CA THR A 78 -0.52 -2.61 18.06
C THR A 78 0.54 -2.60 19.16
N GLU A 79 1.73 -3.11 18.93
CA GLU A 79 2.84 -3.01 19.89
C GLU A 79 3.46 -1.61 19.89
N TYR A 80 3.29 -0.88 18.81
CA TYR A 80 3.93 0.40 18.56
C TYR A 80 2.91 1.46 18.14
N SER A 81 3.26 2.72 18.32
CA SER A 81 2.51 3.82 17.72
C SER A 81 2.61 3.76 16.19
N VAL A 82 1.55 4.12 15.51
CA VAL A 82 1.46 4.05 14.05
C VAL A 82 1.01 5.39 13.46
N TYR A 83 1.53 5.72 12.30
CA TYR A 83 0.94 6.74 11.44
C TYR A 83 -0.24 6.13 10.69
N VAL A 84 -1.27 6.94 10.46
CA VAL A 84 -2.50 6.53 9.81
C VAL A 84 -2.73 7.39 8.57
N ARG A 85 -3.05 6.75 7.44
CA ARG A 85 -3.67 7.43 6.30
C ARG A 85 -4.98 6.76 5.92
N ALA A 86 -5.88 7.54 5.33
CA ALA A 86 -7.19 7.10 4.90
C ALA A 86 -7.49 7.55 3.48
N ALA A 87 -8.25 6.78 2.74
CA ALA A 87 -8.90 7.19 1.50
C ALA A 87 -10.41 7.12 1.67
N ILE A 88 -11.12 8.12 1.15
CA ILE A 88 -12.58 8.18 1.17
C ILE A 88 -13.08 7.73 -0.21
N VAL A 89 -13.86 6.65 -0.24
CA VAL A 89 -14.41 6.08 -1.46
C VAL A 89 -15.94 6.19 -1.40
N ALA A 90 -16.50 6.99 -2.30
CA ALA A 90 -17.94 7.13 -2.44
C ALA A 90 -18.43 6.40 -3.68
N THR A 91 -19.49 5.60 -3.53
CA THR A 91 -20.11 4.83 -4.60
C THR A 91 -21.63 4.87 -4.48
N TRP A 92 -22.31 4.71 -5.60
CA TRP A 92 -23.72 4.36 -5.61
C TRP A 92 -23.83 2.84 -5.68
N GLU A 93 -24.38 2.21 -4.65
CA GLU A 93 -24.52 0.74 -4.56
C GLU A 93 -25.98 0.32 -4.37
N ASN A 94 -26.39 -0.74 -5.07
CA ASN A 94 -27.71 -1.35 -4.86
C ASN A 94 -27.68 -2.40 -3.72
N SER A 95 -28.82 -3.00 -3.45
CA SER A 95 -28.97 -4.02 -2.40
C SER A 95 -28.15 -5.30 -2.64
N LYS A 96 -27.70 -5.53 -3.88
CA LYS A 96 -26.85 -6.67 -4.25
C LYS A 96 -25.36 -6.33 -4.16
N GLY A 97 -25.00 -5.07 -3.86
CA GLY A 97 -23.61 -4.59 -3.85
C GLY A 97 -23.07 -4.22 -5.24
N GLU A 98 -23.91 -4.15 -6.26
CA GLU A 98 -23.51 -3.71 -7.59
C GLU A 98 -23.33 -2.19 -7.59
N VAL A 99 -22.24 -1.73 -8.19
CA VAL A 99 -21.87 -0.32 -8.25
C VAL A 99 -22.37 0.31 -9.53
N HIS A 100 -23.02 1.48 -9.41
CA HIS A 100 -23.45 2.26 -10.58
C HIS A 100 -22.26 2.93 -11.27
N ALA A 101 -22.32 3.06 -12.59
CA ALA A 101 -21.25 3.66 -13.40
C ALA A 101 -20.98 5.15 -13.07
N ASN A 102 -22.01 5.88 -12.60
CA ASN A 102 -21.83 7.26 -12.19
C ASN A 102 -21.17 7.32 -10.80
N VAL A 103 -20.10 8.07 -10.68
CA VAL A 103 -19.42 8.30 -9.40
C VAL A 103 -20.10 9.45 -8.66
N PRO A 104 -20.42 9.30 -7.35
CA PRO A 104 -20.94 10.41 -6.55
C PRO A 104 -19.94 11.56 -6.45
N VAL A 105 -20.42 12.80 -6.59
CA VAL A 105 -19.59 14.00 -6.57
C VAL A 105 -19.83 14.78 -5.26
N PRO A 106 -18.79 15.04 -4.44
CA PRO A 106 -18.91 15.86 -3.25
C PRO A 106 -19.37 17.28 -3.59
N GLY A 107 -20.22 17.85 -2.77
CA GLY A 107 -20.85 19.17 -2.99
C GLY A 107 -22.00 19.17 -3.99
N VAL A 108 -22.19 18.07 -4.76
CA VAL A 108 -23.27 17.94 -5.75
C VAL A 108 -24.25 16.84 -5.33
N ASP A 109 -23.74 15.66 -5.08
CA ASP A 109 -24.55 14.47 -4.75
C ASP A 109 -24.60 14.22 -3.24
N TYR A 110 -23.56 14.62 -2.53
CA TYR A 110 -23.48 14.53 -1.08
C TYR A 110 -22.64 15.69 -0.50
N GLU A 111 -22.97 16.08 0.71
CA GLU A 111 -22.15 17.00 1.50
C GLU A 111 -21.11 16.21 2.26
N LEU A 112 -19.87 16.70 2.28
CA LEU A 112 -18.76 16.09 2.99
C LEU A 112 -18.01 17.21 3.74
N ASP A 113 -18.14 17.20 5.07
CA ASP A 113 -17.42 18.11 5.95
C ASP A 113 -16.21 17.40 6.56
N LEU A 114 -15.02 17.84 6.18
CA LEU A 114 -13.75 17.25 6.57
C LEU A 114 -13.00 18.10 7.59
N ASN A 115 -12.42 17.44 8.57
CA ASN A 115 -11.49 18.07 9.52
C ASN A 115 -10.05 18.03 8.99
N VAL A 116 -9.83 18.64 7.84
CA VAL A 116 -8.58 18.56 7.08
C VAL A 116 -7.95 19.93 6.92
N ASP A 117 -6.64 20.00 7.09
CA ASP A 117 -5.83 21.17 6.82
C ASP A 117 -5.83 21.48 5.31
N THR A 118 -6.32 22.65 4.96
CA THR A 118 -6.39 23.16 3.58
C THR A 118 -5.18 24.02 3.18
N GLY A 119 -4.17 24.11 4.06
CA GLY A 119 -3.00 24.98 3.89
C GLY A 119 -3.20 26.39 4.47
N THR A 120 -4.44 26.86 4.68
CA THR A 120 -4.78 28.10 5.36
C THR A 120 -5.12 27.91 6.83
N ASP A 121 -5.61 26.73 7.20
CA ASP A 121 -5.89 26.32 8.57
C ASP A 121 -5.04 25.11 8.92
N THR A 122 -3.86 25.35 9.47
CA THR A 122 -2.90 24.33 9.87
C THR A 122 -3.20 23.71 11.24
N SER A 123 -4.24 24.18 11.93
CA SER A 123 -4.66 23.68 13.26
C SER A 123 -5.32 22.31 13.20
N LYS A 124 -5.69 21.84 12.01
CA LYS A 124 -6.32 20.54 11.80
C LYS A 124 -5.33 19.41 11.93
N ASP A 125 -5.81 18.28 12.45
CA ASP A 125 -4.99 17.09 12.70
C ASP A 125 -4.74 16.21 11.45
N TRP A 126 -5.48 16.50 10.37
CA TRP A 126 -5.35 15.80 9.10
C TRP A 126 -4.93 16.74 7.98
N PHE A 127 -4.22 16.23 6.97
CA PHE A 127 -3.99 16.91 5.70
C PHE A 127 -4.23 15.95 4.53
N GLU A 128 -4.54 16.52 3.36
CA GLU A 128 -4.74 15.77 2.13
C GLU A 128 -3.48 15.85 1.26
N LYS A 129 -3.10 14.71 0.65
CA LYS A 129 -2.10 14.64 -0.41
C LYS A 129 -2.44 13.48 -1.35
N GLU A 130 -2.54 13.77 -2.64
CA GLU A 130 -2.73 12.76 -3.70
C GLU A 130 -3.94 11.84 -3.47
N GLY A 131 -5.04 12.37 -2.96
CA GLY A 131 -6.28 11.63 -2.70
C GLY A 131 -6.28 10.81 -1.41
N PHE A 132 -5.22 10.90 -0.61
CA PHE A 132 -5.15 10.32 0.72
C PHE A 132 -5.17 11.41 1.79
N TYR A 133 -5.76 11.08 2.92
CA TYR A 133 -5.79 11.90 4.12
C TYR A 133 -4.83 11.30 5.14
N TYR A 134 -3.92 12.13 5.65
CA TYR A 134 -2.86 11.71 6.57
C TYR A 134 -3.13 12.34 7.94
N HIS A 135 -3.18 11.52 8.98
CA HIS A 135 -3.22 12.02 10.35
C HIS A 135 -1.81 12.47 10.75
N LYS A 136 -1.67 13.73 11.17
CA LYS A 136 -0.36 14.35 11.42
C LYS A 136 0.43 13.61 12.50
N LYS A 137 -0.23 13.20 13.57
CA LYS A 137 0.41 12.58 14.74
C LYS A 137 0.36 11.07 14.69
N ALA A 138 1.41 10.43 15.18
CA ALA A 138 1.37 9.01 15.43
C ALA A 138 0.34 8.67 16.52
N VAL A 139 -0.44 7.62 16.30
CA VAL A 139 -1.51 7.15 17.19
C VAL A 139 -1.01 5.94 17.96
N LYS A 140 -1.23 5.92 19.27
CA LYS A 140 -0.82 4.80 20.12
C LYS A 140 -1.74 3.59 19.93
N SER A 141 -1.28 2.46 20.45
CA SER A 141 -2.07 1.22 20.51
C SER A 141 -3.42 1.44 21.15
N SER A 142 -4.47 0.98 20.50
CA SER A 142 -5.87 1.06 20.96
C SER A 142 -6.44 2.49 21.09
N ASP A 143 -5.67 3.51 20.67
CA ASP A 143 -6.17 4.88 20.60
C ASP A 143 -6.85 5.16 19.26
N GLU A 144 -7.53 6.29 19.20
CA GLU A 144 -8.20 6.80 18.00
C GLU A 144 -7.48 8.02 17.44
N THR A 145 -7.58 8.18 16.13
CA THR A 145 -7.20 9.45 15.48
C THR A 145 -8.15 10.57 15.87
N ALA A 146 -7.75 11.81 15.62
CA ALA A 146 -8.72 12.90 15.55
C ALA A 146 -9.79 12.61 14.48
N VAL A 147 -10.94 13.26 14.59
CA VAL A 147 -12.04 13.14 13.63
C VAL A 147 -11.53 13.52 12.24
N LEU A 148 -11.74 12.66 11.24
CA LEU A 148 -11.46 12.92 9.83
C LEU A 148 -12.68 13.55 9.14
N ILE A 149 -13.86 12.97 9.35
CA ILE A 149 -15.12 13.44 8.77
C ILE A 149 -16.03 13.93 9.90
N ASN A 150 -16.31 15.21 9.93
CA ASN A 150 -17.27 15.77 10.88
C ASN A 150 -18.69 15.34 10.52
N SER A 151 -19.04 15.45 9.23
CA SER A 151 -20.32 14.97 8.72
C SER A 151 -20.26 14.60 7.24
N CYS A 152 -21.07 13.59 6.87
CA CYS A 152 -21.32 13.22 5.49
C CYS A 152 -22.79 12.87 5.32
N LYS A 153 -23.49 13.56 4.41
CA LYS A 153 -24.93 13.35 4.16
C LYS A 153 -25.26 13.43 2.67
N PRO A 154 -26.17 12.60 2.15
CA PRO A 154 -26.62 12.70 0.78
C PRO A 154 -27.39 14.02 0.56
N LEU A 155 -27.14 14.69 -0.57
CA LEU A 155 -27.87 15.87 -1.04
C LEU A 155 -28.91 15.53 -2.10
N LYS A 156 -28.63 14.50 -2.90
CA LYS A 156 -29.51 14.07 -3.98
C LYS A 156 -29.88 12.60 -3.84
N LYS A 157 -30.95 12.24 -4.52
CA LYS A 157 -31.29 10.83 -4.71
C LYS A 157 -30.28 10.20 -5.66
N ALA A 158 -30.06 8.92 -5.48
CA ALA A 158 -29.24 8.11 -6.37
C ALA A 158 -29.72 8.23 -7.83
N PRO A 159 -28.81 8.06 -8.79
CA PRO A 159 -29.18 7.99 -10.21
C PRO A 159 -30.12 6.81 -10.42
N LEU A 160 -31.09 7.00 -11.33
CA LEU A 160 -31.98 5.94 -11.74
C LEU A 160 -31.28 5.08 -12.79
N ASP A 161 -31.39 3.77 -12.63
CA ASP A 161 -31.07 2.82 -13.67
C ASP A 161 -32.16 2.90 -14.75
N LYS A 162 -31.83 3.40 -15.93
CA LYS A 162 -32.80 3.57 -17.03
C LYS A 162 -33.27 2.23 -17.59
N ASP A 163 -32.41 1.24 -17.56
CA ASP A 163 -32.66 -0.09 -18.11
C ASP A 163 -33.40 -1.00 -17.07
N ASN A 164 -33.26 -0.67 -15.79
CA ASN A 164 -33.92 -1.37 -14.72
C ASN A 164 -34.37 -0.41 -13.60
N PRO A 165 -35.52 0.25 -13.74
CA PRO A 165 -36.01 1.25 -12.76
C PRO A 165 -36.25 0.72 -11.34
N GLU A 166 -36.36 -0.60 -11.17
CA GLU A 166 -36.51 -1.25 -9.85
C GLU A 166 -35.16 -1.35 -9.12
N ASN A 167 -34.06 -1.12 -9.82
CA ASN A 167 -32.73 -1.18 -9.25
C ASN A 167 -32.39 0.12 -8.51
N ILE A 168 -32.68 0.13 -7.21
CA ILE A 168 -32.49 1.31 -6.36
C ILE A 168 -31.06 1.32 -5.83
N TYR A 169 -30.34 2.40 -6.13
CA TYR A 169 -29.00 2.65 -5.60
C TYR A 169 -29.05 3.57 -4.37
N THR A 170 -28.10 3.40 -3.49
CA THR A 170 -27.90 4.24 -2.30
C THR A 170 -26.44 4.70 -2.25
N LEU A 171 -26.21 5.89 -1.70
CA LEU A 171 -24.85 6.38 -1.46
C LEU A 171 -24.16 5.51 -0.40
N LYS A 172 -23.00 5.01 -0.75
CA LYS A 172 -22.09 4.34 0.18
C LYS A 172 -20.79 5.12 0.25
N VAL A 173 -20.40 5.52 1.46
CA VAL A 173 -19.12 6.16 1.71
C VAL A 173 -18.31 5.23 2.58
N LYS A 174 -17.20 4.72 2.04
CA LYS A 174 -16.30 3.79 2.70
C LYS A 174 -14.97 4.50 2.98
N ILE A 175 -14.40 4.24 4.13
CA ILE A 175 -13.07 4.72 4.50
C ILE A 175 -12.11 3.53 4.45
N VAL A 176 -11.11 3.63 3.58
CA VAL A 176 -10.03 2.63 3.46
C VAL A 176 -8.83 3.17 4.20
N THR A 177 -8.33 2.43 5.17
CA THR A 177 -7.25 2.89 6.05
C THR A 177 -5.99 2.06 5.87
N GLN A 178 -4.84 2.70 6.04
CA GLN A 178 -3.53 2.07 6.08
C GLN A 178 -2.73 2.65 7.24
N THR A 179 -1.91 1.80 7.83
CA THR A 179 -1.04 2.18 8.96
C THR A 179 0.41 1.81 8.69
N ILE A 180 1.33 2.63 9.17
CA ILE A 180 2.77 2.35 9.19
C ILE A 180 3.29 2.65 10.59
N GLN A 181 4.14 1.79 11.11
CA GLN A 181 4.82 1.99 12.38
C GLN A 181 5.58 3.32 12.40
N SER A 182 5.43 4.10 13.47
CA SER A 182 6.02 5.43 13.58
C SER A 182 7.47 5.45 14.07
N ALA A 183 7.94 4.38 14.73
CA ALA A 183 9.29 4.29 15.28
C ALA A 183 9.86 2.88 15.13
N GLY A 184 11.18 2.74 15.12
CA GLY A 184 11.85 1.45 15.27
C GLY A 184 12.27 0.72 14.01
N MET A 185 12.17 1.31 12.83
CA MET A 185 12.83 0.80 11.63
C MET A 185 14.11 1.60 11.36
N THR A 186 15.13 1.36 12.15
CA THR A 186 16.48 1.83 11.85
C THR A 186 17.22 0.71 11.15
N ASP A 187 17.91 1.02 10.08
CA ASP A 187 18.74 0.09 9.29
C ASP A 187 19.99 -0.41 10.04
N GLY A 188 20.03 -0.31 11.37
CA GLY A 188 21.15 -0.76 12.17
C GLY A 188 22.43 0.07 12.02
N ASP A 189 22.44 1.12 11.20
CA ASP A 189 23.53 2.06 11.06
C ASP A 189 23.24 3.35 11.87
N GLU A 190 23.83 3.46 13.04
CA GLU A 190 23.67 4.60 13.94
C GLU A 190 24.24 5.91 13.38
N THR A 191 24.88 5.89 12.21
CA THR A 191 25.58 7.06 11.63
C THR A 191 24.72 7.85 10.65
N THR A 192 23.62 7.29 10.14
CA THR A 192 22.69 7.99 9.25
C THR A 192 21.41 8.34 9.99
N THR A 193 20.91 9.55 9.80
CA THR A 193 19.58 9.93 10.28
C THR A 193 18.59 8.99 9.57
N PRO A 194 17.92 8.06 10.29
CA PRO A 194 17.07 7.08 9.65
C PRO A 194 15.93 7.80 8.95
N VAL A 195 15.77 7.52 7.65
CA VAL A 195 14.61 7.99 6.91
C VAL A 195 13.42 7.17 7.40
N PRO A 196 12.39 7.78 8.01
CA PRO A 196 11.23 7.03 8.48
C PRO A 196 10.60 6.23 7.34
N ALA A 197 10.21 4.98 7.62
CA ALA A 197 9.57 4.10 6.63
C ALA A 197 8.35 4.76 5.96
N VAL A 198 7.64 5.60 6.70
CA VAL A 198 6.50 6.37 6.20
C VAL A 198 6.89 7.35 5.08
N THR A 199 8.08 7.96 5.16
CA THR A 199 8.57 8.87 4.12
C THR A 199 8.81 8.14 2.81
N SER A 200 9.43 6.97 2.86
CA SER A 200 9.67 6.15 1.66
C SER A 200 8.37 5.57 1.10
N ALA A 201 7.44 5.13 1.96
CA ALA A 201 6.24 4.45 1.52
C ALA A 201 5.11 5.40 1.07
N TRP A 202 5.02 6.60 1.68
CA TRP A 202 3.92 7.53 1.44
C TRP A 202 4.36 8.87 0.87
N SER A 203 5.66 9.06 0.65
CA SER A 203 6.23 10.32 0.10
C SER A 203 5.85 11.55 0.92
N VAL A 204 5.72 11.42 2.23
CA VAL A 204 5.46 12.49 3.20
C VAL A 204 6.70 12.74 4.04
N VAL A 205 6.79 13.89 4.67
CA VAL A 205 7.92 14.24 5.55
C VAL A 205 7.50 14.08 7.00
N VAL A 206 8.43 13.63 7.85
CA VAL A 206 8.28 13.63 9.31
C VAL A 206 9.09 14.81 9.84
N ASP A 207 8.46 15.72 10.56
CA ASP A 207 9.13 16.88 11.16
C ASP A 207 9.84 16.55 12.47
N VAL A 208 10.47 17.57 13.06
CA VAL A 208 11.21 17.45 14.32
C VAL A 208 10.34 17.07 15.52
N ASN A 209 9.02 17.21 15.42
CA ASN A 209 8.04 16.85 16.44
C ASN A 209 7.48 15.43 16.22
N ASN A 210 7.99 14.68 15.25
CA ASN A 210 7.46 13.42 14.77
C ASN A 210 6.01 13.55 14.21
N GLU A 211 5.70 14.68 13.59
CA GLU A 211 4.43 14.89 12.90
C GLU A 211 4.62 14.77 11.38
N LEU A 212 3.62 14.18 10.70
CA LEU A 212 3.60 14.08 9.25
C LEU A 212 3.31 15.46 8.64
N GLN A 213 4.06 15.80 7.61
CA GLN A 213 3.91 17.05 6.85
C GLN A 213 3.79 16.74 5.36
N ARG A 214 3.15 17.68 4.65
CA ARG A 214 3.21 17.68 3.17
C ARG A 214 4.65 17.90 2.74
N ASN A 215 5.03 17.21 1.67
CA ASN A 215 6.32 17.44 1.01
C ASN A 215 6.14 18.52 -0.06
#